data_d73d666d20301dbc9ca3c62a77baba04
#
_entry.id   d73d666d20301dbc9ca3c62a77baba04
#
_cell.length_a   1.000
_cell.length_b   1.000
_cell.length_c   1.000
_cell.angle_alpha   90.00
_cell.angle_beta   90.00
_cell.angle_gamma   90.00
#
_symmetry.space_group_name_H-M   'P 1'
#
loop_
_entity.id
_entity.type
_entity.pdbx_description
1 polymer ?
#
loop_
_entity_poly.entity_id
_entity_poly.type
_entity_poly.pdbx_seq_one_letter_code
_entity_poly.pdbx_strand_id
1 'polypeptide(L)'
;MAAKWIELVTGSFEDKKRWRRYKARKEQLPTAYRTAIDGLERYIMYAGGIVKGDVLMQMLEDLADLIERAAADGTPIRDIVGDDPVEFAETFIQNYTDGQWLNKERKRLTDAIDQADDDT
;
A
#
# COMPACT_ATOMS: atom_id res chain seq x y z
N MET A 1 -11.37 -14.16 -27.28
CA MET A 1 -10.89 -15.02 -26.18
C MET A 1 -9.38 -15.03 -26.03
N ALA A 2 -8.62 -15.13 -27.13
CA ALA A 2 -7.16 -15.10 -27.08
C ALA A 2 -6.60 -13.80 -26.49
N ALA A 3 -7.17 -12.65 -26.87
CA ALA A 3 -6.73 -11.33 -26.37
C ALA A 3 -6.92 -11.19 -24.86
N LYS A 4 -8.05 -11.66 -24.34
CA LYS A 4 -8.35 -11.60 -22.91
C LYS A 4 -7.39 -12.49 -22.10
N TRP A 5 -7.05 -13.65 -22.66
CA TRP A 5 -6.08 -14.55 -22.02
C TRP A 5 -4.68 -13.91 -21.97
N ILE A 6 -4.28 -13.26 -23.05
CA ILE A 6 -2.99 -12.56 -23.12
C ILE A 6 -2.93 -11.41 -22.11
N GLU A 7 -4.01 -10.65 -21.96
CA GLU A 7 -4.09 -9.56 -20.97
C GLU A 7 -3.95 -10.10 -19.54
N LEU A 8 -4.61 -11.19 -19.22
CA LEU A 8 -4.52 -11.82 -17.91
C LEU A 8 -3.11 -12.30 -17.61
N VAL A 9 -2.47 -12.94 -18.59
CA VAL A 9 -1.10 -13.42 -18.44
C VAL A 9 -0.14 -12.25 -18.29
N THR A 10 -0.29 -11.21 -19.09
CA THR A 10 0.58 -10.02 -19.04
C THR A 10 0.41 -9.28 -17.71
N GLY A 11 -0.81 -9.05 -17.26
CA GLY A 11 -1.09 -8.41 -15.98
C GLY A 11 -0.52 -9.20 -14.81
N SER A 12 -0.72 -10.52 -14.79
CA SER A 12 -0.17 -11.39 -13.77
C SER A 12 1.35 -11.40 -13.79
N PHE A 13 1.96 -11.31 -14.96
CA PHE A 13 3.41 -11.26 -15.13
C PHE A 13 3.99 -9.97 -14.54
N GLU A 14 3.37 -8.83 -14.83
CA GLU A 14 3.80 -7.52 -14.30
C GLU A 14 3.67 -7.48 -12.77
N ASP A 15 2.59 -8.00 -12.22
CA ASP A 15 2.38 -8.07 -10.78
C ASP A 15 3.45 -8.95 -10.11
N LYS A 16 3.76 -10.09 -10.70
CA LYS A 16 4.82 -10.98 -10.22
C LYS A 16 6.18 -10.31 -10.25
N LYS A 17 6.44 -9.54 -11.29
CA LYS A 17 7.70 -8.82 -11.46
C LYS A 17 7.88 -7.75 -10.39
N ARG A 18 6.83 -6.98 -10.11
CA ARG A 18 6.83 -5.97 -9.03
C ARG A 18 7.07 -6.63 -7.68
N TRP A 19 6.40 -7.75 -7.43
CA TRP A 19 6.54 -8.50 -6.19
C TRP A 19 7.96 -9.02 -6.00
N ARG A 20 8.58 -9.54 -7.06
CA ARG A 20 9.96 -10.02 -7.01
C ARG A 20 10.94 -8.89 -6.70
N ARG A 21 10.74 -7.73 -7.32
CA ARG A 21 11.58 -6.55 -7.05
C ARG A 21 11.48 -6.13 -5.59
N TYR A 22 10.28 -6.10 -5.07
CA TYR A 22 10.03 -5.76 -3.69
C TYR A 22 10.74 -6.73 -2.74
N LYS A 23 10.59 -8.03 -2.97
CA LYS A 23 11.28 -9.06 -2.18
C LYS A 23 12.80 -8.91 -2.24
N ALA A 24 13.35 -8.66 -3.41
CA ALA A 24 14.79 -8.47 -3.58
C ALA A 24 15.28 -7.24 -2.80
N ARG A 25 14.50 -6.16 -2.78
CA ARG A 25 14.82 -4.97 -2.00
C ARG A 25 14.87 -5.27 -0.51
N LYS A 26 13.91 -6.02 0.01
CA LYS A 26 13.89 -6.43 1.41
C LYS A 26 15.12 -7.26 1.80
N GLU A 27 15.51 -8.17 0.93
CA GLU A 27 16.66 -9.05 1.19
C GLU A 27 17.97 -8.28 1.35
N GLN A 28 18.06 -7.10 0.77
CA GLN A 28 19.26 -6.26 0.87
C GLN A 28 19.30 -5.40 2.13
N LEU A 29 18.22 -5.35 2.88
CA LEU A 29 18.16 -4.55 4.09
C LEU A 29 18.98 -5.21 5.23
N PRO A 30 19.60 -4.40 6.10
CA PRO A 30 20.17 -4.93 7.34
C PRO A 30 19.10 -5.66 8.15
N THR A 31 19.52 -6.67 8.92
CA THR A 31 18.61 -7.59 9.61
C THR A 31 17.50 -6.90 10.41
N ALA A 32 17.83 -5.87 11.17
CA ALA A 32 16.84 -5.17 12.00
C ALA A 32 15.74 -4.52 11.16
N TYR A 33 16.12 -3.90 10.05
CA TYR A 33 15.17 -3.23 9.14
C TYR A 33 14.34 -4.25 8.38
N ARG A 34 14.95 -5.36 7.99
CA ARG A 34 14.24 -6.46 7.34
C ARG A 34 13.19 -7.07 8.26
N THR A 35 13.52 -7.29 9.52
CA THR A 35 12.57 -7.79 10.52
C THR A 35 11.40 -6.81 10.68
N ALA A 36 11.68 -5.52 10.73
CA ALA A 36 10.65 -4.49 10.86
C ALA A 36 9.72 -4.46 9.65
N ILE A 37 10.26 -4.46 8.43
CA ILE A 37 9.45 -4.41 7.22
C ILE A 37 8.62 -5.68 7.04
N ASP A 38 9.15 -6.84 7.40
CA ASP A 38 8.41 -8.11 7.34
C ASP A 38 7.20 -8.07 8.29
N GLY A 39 7.36 -7.54 9.49
CA GLY A 39 6.26 -7.38 10.43
C GLY A 39 5.20 -6.40 9.96
N LEU A 40 5.63 -5.26 9.43
CA LEU A 40 4.72 -4.25 8.88
C LEU A 40 3.98 -4.77 7.65
N GLU A 41 4.68 -5.44 6.75
CA GLU A 41 4.08 -6.07 5.56
C GLU A 41 2.97 -7.05 5.97
N ARG A 42 3.27 -7.92 6.92
CA ARG A 42 2.30 -8.91 7.38
C ARG A 42 1.04 -8.26 7.94
N TYR A 43 1.21 -7.23 8.76
CA TYR A 43 0.08 -6.50 9.32
C TYR A 43 -0.74 -5.80 8.23
N ILE A 44 -0.07 -5.14 7.29
CA ILE A 44 -0.71 -4.43 6.20
C ILE A 44 -1.51 -5.40 5.32
N MET A 45 -0.96 -6.57 5.04
CA MET A 45 -1.66 -7.58 4.23
C MET A 45 -2.93 -8.10 4.90
N TYR A 46 -2.92 -8.24 6.21
CA TYR A 46 -4.11 -8.64 6.96
C TYR A 46 -5.12 -7.51 7.09
N ALA A 47 -4.67 -6.34 7.50
CA ALA A 47 -5.55 -5.20 7.77
C ALA A 47 -6.04 -4.53 6.48
N GLY A 48 -5.24 -4.60 5.41
CA GLY A 48 -5.56 -4.00 4.12
C GLY A 48 -6.23 -4.95 3.14
N GLY A 49 -6.85 -6.04 3.61
CA GLY A 49 -7.40 -7.11 2.77
C GLY A 49 -8.47 -6.67 1.79
N ILE A 50 -9.10 -5.51 2.00
CA ILE A 50 -10.10 -4.92 1.10
C ILE A 50 -9.47 -3.97 0.07
N VAL A 51 -8.17 -3.72 0.16
CA VAL A 51 -7.46 -2.83 -0.75
C VAL A 51 -7.15 -3.58 -2.05
N LYS A 52 -7.30 -2.91 -3.20
CA LYS A 52 -6.97 -3.51 -4.50
C LYS A 52 -5.49 -3.89 -4.57
N GLY A 53 -5.19 -4.95 -5.32
CA GLY A 53 -3.83 -5.50 -5.41
C GLY A 53 -2.78 -4.51 -5.88
N ASP A 54 -3.11 -3.62 -6.83
CA ASP A 54 -2.20 -2.59 -7.32
C ASP A 54 -1.91 -1.52 -6.25
N VAL A 55 -2.92 -1.14 -5.47
CA VAL A 55 -2.76 -0.21 -4.35
C VAL A 55 -1.93 -0.86 -3.25
N LEU A 56 -2.19 -2.12 -2.93
CA LEU A 56 -1.40 -2.87 -1.95
C LEU A 56 0.06 -2.92 -2.35
N MET A 57 0.34 -3.21 -3.62
CA MET A 57 1.72 -3.24 -4.13
C MET A 57 2.39 -1.88 -4.01
N GLN A 58 1.66 -0.80 -4.33
CA GLN A 58 2.17 0.57 -4.17
C GLN A 58 2.49 0.88 -2.71
N MET A 59 1.63 0.46 -1.79
CA MET A 59 1.85 0.62 -0.35
C MET A 59 3.16 -0.05 0.09
N LEU A 60 3.37 -1.28 -0.35
CA LEU A 60 4.56 -2.04 -0.01
C LEU A 60 5.82 -1.42 -0.61
N GLU A 61 5.75 -0.94 -1.85
CA GLU A 61 6.87 -0.26 -2.50
C GLU A 61 7.22 1.05 -1.76
N ASP A 62 6.22 1.82 -1.37
CA ASP A 62 6.44 3.05 -0.60
C ASP A 62 7.01 2.76 0.78
N LEU A 63 6.56 1.68 1.41
CA LEU A 63 7.11 1.23 2.68
C LEU A 63 8.59 0.84 2.53
N ALA A 64 8.93 0.12 1.45
CA ALA A 64 10.30 -0.23 1.16
C ALA A 64 11.18 1.01 0.97
N ASP A 65 10.68 2.04 0.26
CA ASP A 65 11.40 3.31 0.08
C ASP A 65 11.71 3.95 1.44
N LEU A 66 10.72 3.99 2.33
CA LEU A 66 10.87 4.58 3.66
C LEU A 66 11.91 3.83 4.49
N ILE A 67 11.83 2.52 4.53
CA ILE A 67 12.74 1.68 5.31
C ILE A 67 14.16 1.69 4.74
N GLU A 68 14.30 1.70 3.40
CA GLU A 68 15.61 1.81 2.76
C GLU A 68 16.31 3.11 3.12
N ARG A 69 15.58 4.23 3.10
CA ARG A 69 16.14 5.53 3.48
C ARG A 69 16.57 5.54 4.94
N ALA A 70 15.75 4.97 5.81
CA ALA A 70 16.07 4.87 7.23
C ALA A 70 17.33 4.03 7.44
N ALA A 71 17.44 2.90 6.74
CA ALA A 71 18.62 2.03 6.83
C ALA A 71 19.88 2.75 6.34
N ALA A 72 19.78 3.50 5.22
CA ALA A 72 20.90 4.25 4.68
C ALA A 72 21.37 5.35 5.63
N ASP A 73 20.45 6.01 6.31
CA ASP A 73 20.73 7.09 7.26
C ASP A 73 21.07 6.58 8.66
N GLY A 74 20.91 5.29 8.92
CA GLY A 74 21.10 4.73 10.26
C GLY A 74 20.02 5.15 11.25
N THR A 75 18.84 5.55 10.75
CA THR A 75 17.73 5.97 11.59
C THR A 75 17.18 4.79 12.39
N PRO A 76 17.08 4.88 13.73
CA PRO A 76 16.49 3.79 14.50
C PRO A 76 15.05 3.50 14.11
N ILE A 77 14.68 2.23 14.14
CA ILE A 77 13.32 1.80 13.76
C ILE A 77 12.24 2.51 14.57
N ARG A 78 12.49 2.71 15.88
CA ARG A 78 11.53 3.42 16.75
C ARG A 78 11.31 4.87 16.35
N ASP A 79 12.27 5.50 15.69
CA ASP A 79 12.11 6.86 15.18
C ASP A 79 11.20 6.89 13.95
N ILE A 80 11.04 5.76 13.26
CA ILE A 80 10.16 5.63 12.11
C ILE A 80 8.74 5.29 12.55
N VAL A 81 8.60 4.21 13.33
CA VAL A 81 7.27 3.65 13.68
C VAL A 81 6.72 4.23 14.99
N GLY A 82 7.55 4.88 15.79
CA GLY A 82 7.13 5.38 17.09
C GLY A 82 7.01 4.27 18.12
N ASP A 83 6.33 4.57 19.22
CA ASP A 83 6.14 3.63 20.32
C ASP A 83 5.07 2.59 20.02
N ASP A 84 4.11 2.92 19.14
CA ASP A 84 3.01 2.05 18.78
C ASP A 84 3.06 1.71 17.28
N PRO A 85 3.68 0.55 16.92
CA PRO A 85 3.78 0.15 15.52
C PRO A 85 2.43 -0.16 14.88
N VAL A 86 1.42 -0.55 15.66
CA VAL A 86 0.07 -0.78 15.13
C VAL A 86 -0.55 0.53 14.68
N GLU A 87 -0.42 1.59 15.47
CA GLU A 87 -0.89 2.92 15.12
C GLU A 87 -0.19 3.43 13.85
N PHE A 88 1.11 3.23 13.74
CA PHE A 88 1.87 3.59 12.54
C PHE A 88 1.31 2.87 11.31
N ALA A 89 1.12 1.55 11.40
CA ALA A 89 0.63 0.74 10.28
C ALA A 89 -0.79 1.16 9.88
N GLU A 90 -1.66 1.41 10.84
CA GLU A 90 -3.04 1.84 10.55
C GLU A 90 -3.08 3.21 9.90
N THR A 91 -2.28 4.15 10.37
CA THR A 91 -2.17 5.49 9.76
C THR A 91 -1.62 5.38 8.33
N PHE A 92 -0.62 4.53 8.14
CA PHE A 92 -0.04 4.28 6.83
C PHE A 92 -1.10 3.74 5.86
N ILE A 93 -1.89 2.76 6.28
CA ILE A 93 -2.97 2.20 5.47
C ILE A 93 -4.02 3.26 5.13
N GLN A 94 -4.40 4.09 6.09
CA GLN A 94 -5.42 5.14 5.90
C GLN A 94 -5.04 6.12 4.80
N ASN A 95 -3.76 6.43 4.65
CA ASN A 95 -3.31 7.35 3.59
C ASN A 95 -3.67 6.86 2.19
N TYR A 96 -3.78 5.56 2.00
CA TYR A 96 -4.13 4.95 0.71
C TYR A 96 -5.62 4.71 0.58
N THR A 97 -6.27 4.25 1.64
CA THR A 97 -7.70 3.93 1.60
C THR A 97 -8.56 5.19 1.60
N ASP A 98 -8.29 6.14 2.48
CA ASP A 98 -9.05 7.40 2.56
C ASP A 98 -8.84 8.26 1.32
N GLY A 99 -7.60 8.31 0.79
CA GLY A 99 -7.29 9.14 -0.35
C GLY A 99 -7.89 8.66 -1.66
N GLN A 100 -8.19 7.37 -1.79
CA GLN A 100 -8.67 6.80 -3.05
C GLN A 100 -10.13 6.38 -2.99
N TRP A 101 -10.53 5.76 -1.91
CA TRP A 101 -11.85 5.14 -1.83
C TRP A 101 -12.88 6.06 -1.19
N LEU A 102 -12.56 6.61 -0.05
CA LEU A 102 -13.49 7.48 0.68
C LEU A 102 -13.72 8.80 -0.07
N ASN A 103 -12.71 9.35 -0.72
CA ASN A 103 -12.86 10.55 -1.54
C ASN A 103 -13.80 10.35 -2.71
N LYS A 104 -13.75 9.18 -3.36
CA LYS A 104 -14.69 8.84 -4.43
C LYS A 104 -16.13 8.77 -3.90
N GLU A 105 -16.32 8.16 -2.74
CA GLU A 105 -17.65 8.05 -2.13
C GLU A 105 -18.17 9.42 -1.67
N ARG A 106 -17.31 10.27 -1.13
CA ARG A 106 -17.68 11.65 -0.78
C ARG A 106 -18.14 12.42 -2.00
N LYS A 107 -17.42 12.30 -3.10
CA LYS A 107 -17.80 12.96 -4.35
C LYS A 107 -19.13 12.43 -4.88
N ARG A 108 -19.34 11.13 -4.85
CA ARG A 108 -20.62 10.53 -5.27
C ARG A 108 -21.79 11.05 -4.46
N LEU A 109 -21.62 11.14 -3.15
CA LEU A 109 -22.67 11.68 -2.28
C LEU A 109 -22.97 13.13 -2.61
N THR A 110 -21.94 13.96 -2.75
CA THR A 110 -22.09 15.37 -3.10
C THR A 110 -22.82 15.53 -4.44
N ASP A 111 -22.39 14.78 -5.45
CA ASP A 111 -23.01 14.83 -6.77
C ASP A 111 -24.48 14.40 -6.72
N ALA A 112 -24.79 13.37 -5.95
CA ALA A 112 -26.17 12.88 -5.80
C ALA A 112 -27.06 13.93 -5.13
N ILE A 113 -26.57 14.61 -4.11
CA ILE A 113 -27.35 15.65 -3.42
C ILE A 113 -27.53 16.88 -4.34
N ASP A 114 -26.49 17.27 -5.07
CA ASP A 114 -26.59 18.37 -6.02
C ASP A 114 -27.61 18.05 -7.12
N GLN A 115 -27.62 16.81 -7.63
CA GLN A 115 -28.59 16.35 -8.62
C GLN A 115 -30.02 16.40 -8.04
N ALA A 116 -30.22 15.91 -6.84
CA ALA A 116 -31.53 15.94 -6.18
C ALA A 116 -32.00 17.37 -5.94
N ASP A 117 -31.11 18.28 -5.59
CA ASP A 117 -31.43 19.68 -5.37
C ASP A 117 -31.88 20.36 -6.67
N ASP A 118 -31.23 20.06 -7.79
CA ASP A 118 -31.59 20.57 -9.10
C ASP A 118 -32.97 20.08 -9.55
N ASP A 119 -33.36 18.86 -9.15
CA ASP A 119 -34.64 18.25 -9.51
C ASP A 119 -35.81 18.73 -8.69
N THR A 120 -35.56 19.45 -7.61
CA THR A 120 -36.62 20.04 -6.77
C THR A 120 -36.90 21.47 -7.18
#